data_8672093c60b3d584882aa1a475ddb967
#
_entry.id   8672093c60b3d584882aa1a475ddb967
#
_cell.length_a   1.000
_cell.length_b   1.000
_cell.length_c   1.000
_cell.angle_alpha   90.00
_cell.angle_beta   90.00
_cell.angle_gamma   90.00
#
_symmetry.space_group_name_H-M   'P 1'
#
loop_
_entity.id
_entity.type
_entity.pdbx_description
1 polymer ?
#
loop_
_entity_poly.entity_id
_entity_poly.type
_entity_poly.pdbx_seq_one_letter_code
_entity_poly.pdbx_strand_id
1 'polypeptide(L)'
;KANIKPEDIDDVVMGCVLPAGMGQAPARQAAINAGIPNTSGATTINKMCGSGMRAAMIANDQLLAGSSLISLAGGIESMSNAPYILPKVRDGLRMGHGQVQDHMFIDGLEDAYEPGRLMGSYAEATAEAYQFTREEQDNFAIRSLKRAKKANEDGSFEDEMVPVTIKTRKGSIEVTSDEQPFNADINKIPNLKPAFSKDGTVTAANSSSISDGAAALVMMT
;
A
#
# COMPACT_ATOMS: atom_id res chain seq x y z
N LYS A 1 14.82 -13.19 7.84
CA LYS A 1 15.88 -12.17 7.94
C LYS A 1 16.11 -11.71 9.39
N ALA A 2 15.06 -11.46 10.18
CA ALA A 2 15.19 -11.08 11.60
C ALA A 2 15.69 -12.19 12.54
N ASN A 3 15.80 -13.42 12.05
CA ASN A 3 16.26 -14.59 12.81
C ASN A 3 15.47 -14.85 14.11
N ILE A 4 14.17 -14.56 14.09
CA ILE A 4 13.21 -14.83 15.18
C ILE A 4 12.43 -16.09 14.84
N LYS A 5 12.14 -16.92 15.84
CA LYS A 5 11.29 -18.09 15.65
C LYS A 5 9.82 -17.66 15.60
N PRO A 6 9.01 -18.24 14.72
CA PRO A 6 7.58 -17.92 14.66
C PRO A 6 6.85 -18.09 15.99
N GLU A 7 7.28 -19.06 16.81
CA GLU A 7 6.70 -19.36 18.12
C GLU A 7 6.92 -18.25 19.15
N ASP A 8 7.92 -17.39 18.94
CA ASP A 8 8.24 -16.30 19.85
C ASP A 8 7.38 -15.04 19.59
N ILE A 9 6.57 -15.03 18.53
CA ILE A 9 5.71 -13.89 18.17
C ILE A 9 4.41 -13.95 18.99
N ASP A 10 4.18 -12.94 19.82
CA ASP A 10 2.98 -12.84 20.68
C ASP A 10 1.78 -12.29 19.92
N ASP A 11 1.99 -11.26 19.07
CA ASP A 11 0.92 -10.58 18.34
C ASP A 11 1.37 -10.07 16.96
N VAL A 12 0.42 -9.99 16.03
CA VAL A 12 0.61 -9.52 14.67
C VAL A 12 -0.40 -8.43 14.34
N VAL A 13 0.07 -7.26 13.93
CA VAL A 13 -0.78 -6.16 13.50
C VAL A 13 -0.42 -5.75 12.07
N MET A 14 -1.34 -5.92 11.12
CA MET A 14 -1.10 -5.56 9.71
C MET A 14 -2.14 -4.57 9.21
N GLY A 15 -1.66 -3.51 8.60
CA GLY A 15 -2.49 -2.55 7.87
C GLY A 15 -2.94 -3.10 6.53
N CYS A 16 -4.22 -2.90 6.20
CA CYS A 16 -4.77 -3.20 4.88
C CYS A 16 -5.97 -2.28 4.63
N VAL A 17 -6.00 -1.59 3.51
CA VAL A 17 -7.08 -0.66 3.14
C VAL A 17 -8.13 -1.33 2.26
N LEU A 18 -7.70 -2.21 1.37
CA LEU A 18 -8.52 -2.81 0.33
C LEU A 18 -8.69 -4.35 0.53
N PRO A 19 -9.36 -4.78 1.62
CA PRO A 19 -9.44 -6.20 1.95
C PRO A 19 -10.56 -6.97 1.22
N ALA A 20 -11.36 -6.32 0.38
CA ALA A 20 -12.48 -6.99 -0.29
C ALA A 20 -11.99 -8.15 -1.17
N GLY A 21 -12.62 -9.32 -1.01
CA GLY A 21 -12.24 -10.53 -1.75
C GLY A 21 -11.00 -11.27 -1.25
N MET A 22 -10.27 -10.76 -0.27
CA MET A 22 -9.07 -11.41 0.29
C MET A 22 -9.39 -12.55 1.27
N GLY A 23 -10.64 -12.75 1.64
CA GLY A 23 -11.04 -13.68 2.69
C GLY A 23 -11.03 -13.03 4.07
N GLN A 24 -11.25 -13.85 5.11
CA GLN A 24 -11.31 -13.35 6.48
C GLN A 24 -9.92 -12.98 7.01
N ALA A 25 -9.85 -11.85 7.73
CA ALA A 25 -8.70 -11.46 8.54
C ALA A 25 -7.34 -11.60 7.82
N PRO A 26 -7.01 -10.75 6.83
CA PRO A 26 -5.77 -10.85 6.05
C PRO A 26 -4.50 -10.97 6.90
N ALA A 27 -4.39 -10.23 8.01
CA ALA A 27 -3.26 -10.35 8.94
C ALA A 27 -3.14 -11.77 9.52
N ARG A 28 -4.28 -12.39 9.85
CA ARG A 28 -4.32 -13.77 10.38
C ARG A 28 -3.86 -14.78 9.33
N GLN A 29 -4.31 -14.61 8.08
CA GLN A 29 -3.87 -15.46 6.97
C GLN A 29 -2.35 -15.36 6.77
N ALA A 30 -1.82 -14.13 6.77
CA ALA A 30 -0.39 -13.89 6.66
C ALA A 30 0.40 -14.54 7.80
N ALA A 31 -0.04 -14.37 9.04
CA ALA A 31 0.58 -14.94 10.23
C ALA A 31 0.66 -16.48 10.15
N ILE A 32 -0.45 -17.14 9.88
CA ILE A 32 -0.51 -18.62 9.78
C ILE A 32 0.36 -19.12 8.62
N ASN A 33 0.30 -18.46 7.45
CA ASN A 33 1.11 -18.83 6.31
C ASN A 33 2.62 -18.63 6.55
N ALA A 34 2.98 -17.69 7.44
CA ALA A 34 4.37 -17.50 7.89
C ALA A 34 4.82 -18.49 8.97
N GLY A 35 3.95 -19.39 9.43
CA GLY A 35 4.23 -20.39 10.46
C GLY A 35 4.09 -19.87 11.89
N ILE A 36 3.54 -18.67 12.09
CA ILE A 36 3.22 -18.15 13.43
C ILE A 36 2.08 -18.99 14.02
N PRO A 37 2.19 -19.44 15.28
CA PRO A 37 1.22 -20.35 15.87
C PRO A 37 -0.17 -19.70 16.00
N ASN A 38 -1.19 -20.53 16.05
CA ASN A 38 -2.57 -20.08 16.16
C ASN A 38 -2.92 -19.51 17.56
N THR A 39 -2.02 -19.64 18.52
CA THR A 39 -2.10 -19.02 19.83
C THR A 39 -1.77 -17.54 19.82
N SER A 40 -1.01 -17.06 18.84
CA SER A 40 -0.68 -15.64 18.69
C SER A 40 -1.88 -14.86 18.14
N GLY A 41 -2.09 -13.64 18.64
CA GLY A 41 -3.07 -12.71 18.11
C GLY A 41 -2.74 -12.27 16.68
N ALA A 42 -3.76 -11.93 15.89
CA ALA A 42 -3.51 -11.30 14.58
C ALA A 42 -4.66 -10.35 14.22
N THR A 43 -4.35 -9.09 14.04
CA THR A 43 -5.32 -8.02 13.81
C THR A 43 -5.04 -7.30 12.48
N THR A 44 -6.06 -7.18 11.65
CA THR A 44 -6.02 -6.31 10.47
C THR A 44 -6.62 -4.96 10.83
N ILE A 45 -5.90 -3.89 10.52
CA ILE A 45 -6.36 -2.52 10.80
C ILE A 45 -6.42 -1.69 9.52
N ASN A 46 -7.32 -0.72 9.52
CA ASN A 46 -7.43 0.28 8.46
C ASN A 46 -7.39 1.69 9.07
N LYS A 47 -6.37 2.44 8.72
CA LYS A 47 -6.22 3.88 8.94
C LYS A 47 -5.80 4.56 7.63
N MET A 48 -6.45 4.20 6.54
CA MET A 48 -6.13 4.65 5.19
C MET A 48 -4.61 4.47 4.90
N CYS A 49 -3.99 5.35 4.15
CA CYS A 49 -2.56 5.28 3.77
C CYS A 49 -1.60 5.19 4.97
N GLY A 50 -2.03 5.54 6.18
CA GLY A 50 -1.27 5.43 7.43
C GLY A 50 -1.41 4.11 8.18
N SER A 51 -2.05 3.07 7.59
CA SER A 51 -2.36 1.82 8.28
C SER A 51 -1.11 1.07 8.75
N GLY A 52 -0.08 0.96 7.92
CA GLY A 52 1.18 0.30 8.31
C GLY A 52 1.90 1.03 9.45
N MET A 53 1.95 2.36 9.40
CA MET A 53 2.49 3.17 10.51
C MET A 53 1.66 2.99 11.78
N ARG A 54 0.33 2.96 11.68
CA ARG A 54 -0.53 2.74 12.83
C ARG A 54 -0.37 1.35 13.41
N ALA A 55 -0.12 0.33 12.58
CA ALA A 55 0.22 -1.01 13.04
C ALA A 55 1.48 -1.01 13.92
N ALA A 56 2.55 -0.33 13.48
CA ALA A 56 3.78 -0.18 14.27
C ALA A 56 3.53 0.58 15.59
N MET A 57 2.72 1.64 15.57
CA MET A 57 2.36 2.37 16.80
C MET A 57 1.59 1.48 17.80
N ILE A 58 0.64 0.67 17.32
CA ILE A 58 -0.11 -0.27 18.16
C ILE A 58 0.84 -1.32 18.76
N ALA A 59 1.71 -1.90 17.96
CA ALA A 59 2.70 -2.86 18.45
C ALA A 59 3.62 -2.23 19.51
N ASN A 60 4.09 -1.00 19.30
CA ASN A 60 4.87 -0.26 20.29
C ASN A 60 4.10 -0.06 21.59
N ASP A 61 2.84 0.35 21.52
CA ASP A 61 1.99 0.54 22.71
C ASP A 61 1.80 -0.76 23.49
N GLN A 62 1.63 -1.89 22.79
CA GLN A 62 1.53 -3.23 23.39
C GLN A 62 2.82 -3.65 24.11
N LEU A 63 3.99 -3.40 23.50
CA LEU A 63 5.30 -3.66 24.08
C LEU A 63 5.50 -2.82 25.35
N LEU A 64 5.21 -1.53 25.28
CA LEU A 64 5.32 -0.62 26.45
C LEU A 64 4.35 -0.98 27.59
N ALA A 65 3.17 -1.47 27.26
CA ALA A 65 2.18 -1.93 28.24
C ALA A 65 2.52 -3.32 28.83
N GLY A 66 3.49 -4.03 28.26
CA GLY A 66 3.84 -5.40 28.66
C GLY A 66 2.82 -6.46 28.26
N SER A 67 1.89 -6.13 27.34
CA SER A 67 0.92 -7.10 26.80
C SER A 67 1.52 -8.00 25.74
N SER A 68 2.66 -7.63 25.19
CA SER A 68 3.44 -8.38 24.20
C SER A 68 4.92 -8.15 24.47
N LEU A 69 5.77 -9.14 24.23
CA LEU A 69 7.23 -9.03 24.30
C LEU A 69 7.83 -8.93 22.89
N ILE A 70 7.25 -9.64 21.93
CA ILE A 70 7.65 -9.64 20.53
C ILE A 70 6.39 -9.50 19.66
N SER A 71 6.31 -8.43 18.91
CA SER A 71 5.21 -8.15 17.99
C SER A 71 5.70 -8.02 16.55
N LEU A 72 4.88 -8.44 15.62
CA LEU A 72 5.09 -8.22 14.20
C LEU A 72 4.10 -7.16 13.72
N ALA A 73 4.62 -6.06 13.14
CA ALA A 73 3.81 -4.97 12.62
C ALA A 73 4.14 -4.68 11.16
N GLY A 74 3.16 -4.26 10.38
CA GLY A 74 3.42 -3.93 9.00
C GLY A 74 2.17 -3.56 8.20
N GLY A 75 2.24 -3.76 6.90
CA GLY A 75 1.14 -3.53 5.97
C GLY A 75 1.21 -4.44 4.76
N ILE A 76 0.06 -4.72 4.22
CA ILE A 76 -0.16 -5.53 3.02
C ILE A 76 -1.20 -4.84 2.15
N GLU A 77 -0.94 -4.72 0.85
CA GLU A 77 -1.90 -4.15 -0.08
C GLU A 77 -1.70 -4.75 -1.47
N SER A 78 -2.77 -5.13 -2.12
CA SER A 78 -2.75 -5.53 -3.52
C SER A 78 -3.79 -4.72 -4.29
N MET A 79 -3.38 -3.53 -4.74
CA MET A 79 -4.26 -2.62 -5.46
C MET A 79 -4.66 -3.18 -6.82
N SER A 80 -3.77 -3.94 -7.48
CA SER A 80 -4.06 -4.57 -8.77
C SER A 80 -5.13 -5.67 -8.68
N ASN A 81 -5.36 -6.24 -7.50
CA ASN A 81 -6.38 -7.27 -7.26
C ASN A 81 -7.63 -6.72 -6.54
N ALA A 82 -7.72 -5.42 -6.30
CA ALA A 82 -8.91 -4.81 -5.73
C ALA A 82 -10.11 -5.07 -6.64
N PRO A 83 -11.19 -5.69 -6.15
CA PRO A 83 -12.32 -6.08 -6.99
C PRO A 83 -13.24 -4.90 -7.30
N TYR A 84 -14.09 -5.08 -8.28
CA TYR A 84 -15.30 -4.28 -8.45
C TYR A 84 -16.42 -4.80 -7.57
N ILE A 85 -17.23 -3.92 -7.01
CA ILE A 85 -18.34 -4.23 -6.14
C ILE A 85 -19.68 -3.86 -6.78
N LEU A 86 -20.70 -4.62 -6.43
CA LEU A 86 -22.10 -4.39 -6.83
C LEU A 86 -22.91 -4.06 -5.57
N PRO A 87 -23.19 -2.78 -5.29
CA PRO A 87 -24.03 -2.41 -4.14
C PRO A 87 -25.49 -2.82 -4.35
N LYS A 88 -26.21 -3.01 -3.24
CA LYS A 88 -27.66 -3.33 -3.22
C LYS A 88 -28.06 -4.69 -3.83
N VAL A 89 -27.13 -5.52 -4.24
CA VAL A 89 -27.44 -6.82 -4.87
C VAL A 89 -28.04 -7.81 -3.86
N ARG A 90 -27.69 -7.71 -2.58
CA ARG A 90 -28.22 -8.60 -1.53
C ARG A 90 -29.75 -8.56 -1.42
N ASP A 91 -30.34 -7.40 -1.62
CA ASP A 91 -31.78 -7.19 -1.63
C ASP A 91 -32.40 -7.31 -3.04
N GLY A 92 -31.57 -7.64 -4.05
CA GLY A 92 -31.93 -7.67 -5.46
C GLY A 92 -31.92 -6.28 -6.10
N LEU A 93 -31.58 -6.23 -7.38
CA LEU A 93 -31.56 -4.98 -8.15
C LEU A 93 -32.96 -4.56 -8.62
N ARG A 94 -33.95 -5.42 -8.45
CA ARG A 94 -35.38 -5.24 -8.84
C ARG A 94 -35.52 -4.76 -10.30
N MET A 95 -35.84 -3.48 -10.51
CA MET A 95 -36.05 -2.88 -11.81
C MET A 95 -35.17 -1.66 -12.01
N GLY A 96 -34.62 -1.52 -13.19
CA GLY A 96 -33.67 -0.46 -13.56
C GLY A 96 -32.19 -0.94 -13.59
N HIS A 97 -31.30 0.00 -13.87
CA HIS A 97 -29.87 -0.30 -14.00
C HIS A 97 -29.20 -0.39 -12.62
N GLY A 98 -28.22 -1.32 -12.49
CA GLY A 98 -27.28 -1.35 -11.38
C GLY A 98 -25.99 -0.63 -11.74
N GLN A 99 -25.19 -0.26 -10.74
CA GLN A 99 -23.85 0.32 -10.90
C GLN A 99 -22.80 -0.64 -10.39
N VAL A 100 -21.69 -0.75 -11.11
CA VAL A 100 -20.48 -1.43 -10.68
C VAL A 100 -19.50 -0.36 -10.20
N GLN A 101 -18.98 -0.51 -8.98
CA GLN A 101 -18.07 0.45 -8.36
C GLN A 101 -16.69 -0.18 -8.19
N ASP A 102 -15.65 0.58 -8.48
CA ASP A 102 -14.27 0.15 -8.23
C ASP A 102 -13.94 0.31 -6.74
N HIS A 103 -13.66 -0.83 -6.07
CA HIS A 103 -13.28 -0.85 -4.66
C HIS A 103 -12.05 0.02 -4.36
N MET A 104 -11.06 0.01 -5.25
CA MET A 104 -9.85 0.82 -5.09
C MET A 104 -10.17 2.33 -5.05
N PHE A 105 -11.12 2.78 -5.87
CA PHE A 105 -11.54 4.18 -5.89
C PHE A 105 -12.40 4.53 -4.68
N ILE A 106 -13.52 3.83 -4.48
CA ILE A 106 -14.51 4.21 -3.48
C ILE A 106 -14.00 4.07 -2.03
N ASP A 107 -13.14 3.08 -1.76
CA ASP A 107 -12.65 2.80 -0.40
C ASP A 107 -11.19 3.25 -0.18
N GLY A 108 -10.47 3.69 -1.22
CA GLY A 108 -9.05 4.02 -1.11
C GLY A 108 -8.64 5.39 -1.66
N LEU A 109 -9.22 5.85 -2.75
CA LEU A 109 -8.72 7.03 -3.48
C LEU A 109 -9.72 8.19 -3.53
N GLU A 110 -11.02 7.92 -3.35
CA GLU A 110 -12.09 8.91 -3.36
C GLU A 110 -12.38 9.39 -1.95
N ASP A 111 -12.71 10.68 -1.81
CA ASP A 111 -13.10 11.23 -0.52
C ASP A 111 -14.48 10.73 -0.08
N ALA A 112 -14.58 10.26 1.17
CA ALA A 112 -15.82 9.71 1.70
C ALA A 112 -16.91 10.77 1.95
N TYR A 113 -16.54 12.04 2.06
CA TYR A 113 -17.43 13.16 2.39
C TYR A 113 -17.75 14.00 1.16
N GLU A 114 -16.87 13.98 0.14
CA GLU A 114 -17.05 14.65 -1.14
C GLU A 114 -16.97 13.62 -2.28
N PRO A 115 -18.05 12.83 -2.52
CA PRO A 115 -18.05 11.76 -3.53
C PRO A 115 -17.65 12.27 -4.91
N GLY A 116 -16.77 11.51 -5.58
CA GLY A 116 -16.18 11.88 -6.88
C GLY A 116 -14.90 12.71 -6.78
N ARG A 117 -14.53 13.19 -5.59
CA ARG A 117 -13.30 13.95 -5.39
C ARG A 117 -12.15 13.02 -5.03
N LEU A 118 -11.16 12.94 -5.89
CA LEU A 118 -9.99 12.08 -5.71
C LEU A 118 -8.90 12.75 -4.87
N MET A 119 -8.07 11.95 -4.21
CA MET A 119 -6.94 12.43 -3.40
C MET A 119 -5.97 13.33 -4.19
N GLY A 120 -5.80 13.10 -5.49
CA GLY A 120 -5.01 13.97 -6.35
C GLY A 120 -5.54 15.40 -6.47
N SER A 121 -6.87 15.59 -6.34
CA SER A 121 -7.47 16.95 -6.31
C SER A 121 -7.09 17.72 -5.03
N TYR A 122 -6.91 17.02 -3.92
CA TYR A 122 -6.39 17.63 -2.69
C TYR A 122 -4.90 17.96 -2.81
N ALA A 123 -4.15 17.14 -3.54
CA ALA A 123 -2.74 17.43 -3.86
C ALA A 123 -2.61 18.71 -4.71
N GLU A 124 -3.49 18.92 -5.70
CA GLU A 124 -3.56 20.16 -6.47
C GLU A 124 -3.88 21.35 -5.57
N ALA A 125 -4.90 21.25 -4.72
CA ALA A 125 -5.26 22.30 -3.77
C ALA A 125 -4.10 22.62 -2.79
N THR A 126 -3.35 21.61 -2.37
CA THR A 126 -2.16 21.78 -1.55
C THR A 126 -1.04 22.50 -2.31
N ALA A 127 -0.78 22.10 -3.56
CA ALA A 127 0.21 22.75 -4.41
C ALA A 127 -0.12 24.23 -4.63
N GLU A 128 -1.39 24.55 -4.85
CA GLU A 128 -1.88 25.91 -4.98
C GLU A 128 -1.71 26.69 -3.67
N ALA A 129 -2.15 26.14 -2.55
CA ALA A 129 -2.11 26.83 -1.25
C ALA A 129 -0.68 27.14 -0.79
N TYR A 130 0.27 26.26 -1.07
CA TYR A 130 1.68 26.41 -0.71
C TYR A 130 2.53 26.96 -1.86
N GLN A 131 1.93 27.25 -3.01
CA GLN A 131 2.61 27.78 -4.19
C GLN A 131 3.77 26.89 -4.70
N PHE A 132 3.60 25.56 -4.59
CA PHE A 132 4.55 24.62 -5.16
C PHE A 132 4.45 24.62 -6.68
N THR A 133 5.54 24.95 -7.34
CA THR A 133 5.60 24.93 -8.79
C THR A 133 5.63 23.51 -9.35
N ARG A 134 5.22 23.34 -10.59
CA ARG A 134 5.35 22.07 -11.32
C ARG A 134 6.81 21.60 -11.36
N GLU A 135 7.75 22.51 -11.58
CA GLU A 135 9.18 22.19 -11.64
C GLU A 135 9.71 21.64 -10.30
N GLU A 136 9.34 22.25 -9.18
CA GLU A 136 9.72 21.77 -7.84
C GLU A 136 9.20 20.37 -7.57
N GLN A 137 7.94 20.10 -7.92
CA GLN A 137 7.31 18.79 -7.76
C GLN A 137 7.99 17.73 -8.64
N ASP A 138 8.26 18.04 -9.91
CA ASP A 138 8.97 17.14 -10.83
C ASP A 138 10.41 16.89 -10.39
N ASN A 139 11.12 17.91 -9.91
CA ASN A 139 12.48 17.77 -9.38
C ASN A 139 12.52 16.87 -8.14
N PHE A 140 11.50 16.97 -7.27
CA PHE A 140 11.36 16.05 -6.13
C PHE A 140 11.14 14.62 -6.60
N ALA A 141 10.23 14.39 -7.56
CA ALA A 141 9.95 13.07 -8.11
C ALA A 141 11.17 12.46 -8.81
N ILE A 142 11.90 13.23 -9.61
CA ILE A 142 13.14 12.81 -10.28
C ILE A 142 14.21 12.42 -9.26
N ARG A 143 14.38 13.21 -8.21
CA ARG A 143 15.32 12.90 -7.13
C ARG A 143 14.95 11.60 -6.41
N SER A 144 13.65 11.41 -6.09
CA SER A 144 13.13 10.20 -5.46
C SER A 144 13.37 8.98 -6.35
N LEU A 145 13.06 9.08 -7.64
CA LEU A 145 13.27 8.02 -8.62
C LEU A 145 14.74 7.63 -8.76
N LYS A 146 15.64 8.61 -8.85
CA LYS A 146 17.09 8.35 -8.90
C LYS A 146 17.60 7.65 -7.64
N ARG A 147 17.10 8.04 -6.46
CA ARG A 147 17.47 7.41 -5.18
C ARG A 147 16.96 5.96 -5.11
N ALA A 148 15.70 5.73 -5.49
CA ALA A 148 15.13 4.39 -5.51
C ALA A 148 15.88 3.46 -6.47
N LYS A 149 16.18 3.94 -7.68
CA LYS A 149 16.95 3.18 -8.66
C LYS A 149 18.33 2.84 -8.12
N LYS A 150 19.07 3.83 -7.60
CA LYS A 150 20.38 3.62 -7.01
C LYS A 150 20.35 2.60 -5.87
N ALA A 151 19.38 2.70 -4.96
CA ALA A 151 19.27 1.81 -3.81
C ALA A 151 18.95 0.35 -4.21
N ASN A 152 18.22 0.15 -5.31
CA ASN A 152 18.03 -1.20 -5.88
C ASN A 152 19.29 -1.72 -6.58
N GLU A 153 20.08 -0.83 -7.23
CA GLU A 153 21.28 -1.21 -7.97
C GLU A 153 22.51 -1.46 -7.05
N ASP A 154 22.64 -0.71 -5.95
CA ASP A 154 23.79 -0.80 -5.05
C ASP A 154 23.60 -1.76 -3.86
N GLY A 155 22.48 -2.48 -3.82
CA GLY A 155 22.19 -3.45 -2.78
C GLY A 155 21.75 -2.88 -1.43
N SER A 156 21.42 -1.58 -1.34
CA SER A 156 21.01 -0.93 -0.08
C SER A 156 19.80 -1.62 0.59
N PHE A 157 18.97 -2.33 -0.19
CA PHE A 157 17.79 -3.08 0.31
C PHE A 157 18.01 -4.59 0.43
N GLU A 158 19.19 -5.11 0.10
CA GLU A 158 19.43 -6.57 0.00
C GLU A 158 19.15 -7.30 1.32
N ASP A 159 19.48 -6.69 2.44
CA ASP A 159 19.27 -7.29 3.77
C ASP A 159 17.80 -7.38 4.18
N GLU A 160 16.92 -6.55 3.61
CA GLU A 160 15.52 -6.50 3.97
C GLU A 160 14.58 -7.08 2.91
N MET A 161 14.97 -7.08 1.63
CA MET A 161 14.13 -7.62 0.55
C MET A 161 13.97 -9.14 0.63
N VAL A 162 12.74 -9.60 0.36
CA VAL A 162 12.40 -11.02 0.23
C VAL A 162 11.82 -11.25 -1.16
N PRO A 163 12.39 -12.16 -1.97
CA PRO A 163 11.86 -12.51 -3.28
C PRO A 163 10.42 -13.03 -3.21
N VAL A 164 9.59 -12.63 -4.16
CA VAL A 164 8.21 -13.09 -4.29
C VAL A 164 8.04 -13.89 -5.58
N THR A 165 7.62 -15.15 -5.46
CA THR A 165 7.36 -16.01 -6.61
C THR A 165 5.92 -15.85 -7.08
N ILE A 166 5.73 -15.33 -8.30
CA ILE A 166 4.44 -15.20 -8.96
C ILE A 166 4.23 -16.37 -9.91
N LYS A 167 3.17 -17.15 -9.66
CA LYS A 167 2.77 -18.23 -10.56
C LYS A 167 1.98 -17.69 -11.74
N THR A 168 2.43 -17.95 -12.95
CA THR A 168 1.75 -17.55 -14.19
C THR A 168 1.35 -18.80 -15.01
N ARG A 169 0.53 -18.61 -16.04
CA ARG A 169 0.19 -19.71 -16.98
C ARG A 169 1.41 -20.27 -17.74
N LYS A 170 2.50 -19.49 -17.83
CA LYS A 170 3.72 -19.85 -18.56
C LYS A 170 4.85 -20.33 -17.65
N GLY A 171 4.62 -20.44 -16.34
CA GLY A 171 5.61 -20.78 -15.34
C GLY A 171 5.64 -19.83 -14.18
N SER A 172 6.69 -19.87 -13.37
CA SER A 172 6.87 -18.98 -12.22
C SER A 172 7.85 -17.85 -12.58
N ILE A 173 7.54 -16.65 -12.11
CA ILE A 173 8.42 -15.47 -12.19
C ILE A 173 8.82 -15.11 -10.77
N GLU A 174 10.11 -14.93 -10.53
CA GLU A 174 10.60 -14.44 -9.25
C GLU A 174 10.80 -12.92 -9.32
N VAL A 175 10.11 -12.18 -8.45
CA VAL A 175 10.24 -10.73 -8.31
C VAL A 175 11.24 -10.44 -7.20
N THR A 176 12.36 -9.80 -7.56
CA THR A 176 13.49 -9.53 -6.67
C THR A 176 13.86 -8.05 -6.59
N SER A 177 13.12 -7.18 -7.29
CA SER A 177 13.35 -5.73 -7.31
C SER A 177 12.05 -4.99 -7.60
N ASP A 178 12.01 -3.71 -7.22
CA ASP A 178 10.93 -2.82 -7.59
C ASP A 178 10.88 -2.58 -9.11
N GLU A 179 9.70 -2.59 -9.70
CA GLU A 179 9.52 -2.37 -11.15
C GLU A 179 9.62 -0.88 -11.51
N GLN A 180 9.02 -0.03 -10.71
CA GLN A 180 8.77 1.37 -11.05
C GLN A 180 10.04 2.18 -11.30
N PRO A 181 11.11 2.06 -10.49
CA PRO A 181 12.35 2.81 -10.71
C PRO A 181 13.01 2.51 -12.06
N PHE A 182 12.81 1.31 -12.59
CA PHE A 182 13.42 0.86 -13.84
C PHE A 182 12.53 1.10 -15.07
N ASN A 183 11.22 1.19 -14.89
CA ASN A 183 10.27 1.42 -15.97
C ASN A 183 10.03 2.92 -16.24
N ALA A 184 10.39 3.80 -15.32
CA ALA A 184 10.19 5.23 -15.45
C ALA A 184 11.28 5.90 -16.32
N ASP A 185 10.85 6.74 -17.26
CA ASP A 185 11.73 7.57 -18.07
C ASP A 185 11.79 9.00 -17.53
N ILE A 186 12.91 9.33 -16.88
CA ILE A 186 13.14 10.64 -16.24
C ILE A 186 12.97 11.80 -17.23
N ASN A 187 13.32 11.61 -18.48
CA ASN A 187 13.28 12.68 -19.50
C ASN A 187 11.84 13.04 -19.91
N LYS A 188 10.89 12.13 -19.66
CA LYS A 188 9.47 12.37 -19.95
C LYS A 188 8.74 13.10 -18.83
N ILE A 189 9.26 13.09 -17.61
CA ILE A 189 8.59 13.64 -16.42
C ILE A 189 8.15 15.10 -16.63
N PRO A 190 9.01 16.02 -17.09
CA PRO A 190 8.60 17.42 -17.26
C PRO A 190 7.50 17.64 -18.31
N ASN A 191 7.33 16.68 -19.23
CA ASN A 191 6.38 16.77 -20.33
C ASN A 191 5.06 16.02 -20.09
N LEU A 192 4.89 15.41 -18.90
CA LEU A 192 3.66 14.71 -18.56
C LEU A 192 2.50 15.70 -18.36
N LYS A 193 1.32 15.28 -18.82
CA LYS A 193 0.11 16.08 -18.63
C LYS A 193 -0.37 15.97 -17.17
N PRO A 194 -0.95 17.02 -16.62
CA PRO A 194 -1.65 16.96 -15.34
C PRO A 194 -2.73 15.86 -15.35
N ALA A 195 -2.90 15.19 -14.21
CA ALA A 195 -3.79 14.04 -14.09
C ALA A 195 -5.16 14.36 -13.47
N PHE A 196 -5.24 15.42 -12.66
CA PHE A 196 -6.43 15.72 -11.83
C PHE A 196 -7.11 17.04 -12.19
N SER A 197 -6.43 17.93 -12.87
CA SER A 197 -6.96 19.23 -13.32
C SER A 197 -6.35 19.59 -14.67
N LYS A 198 -7.10 20.28 -15.53
CA LYS A 198 -6.62 20.66 -16.87
C LYS A 198 -5.36 21.52 -16.83
N ASP A 199 -5.30 22.44 -15.87
CA ASP A 199 -4.20 23.39 -15.68
C ASP A 199 -3.42 23.10 -14.41
N GLY A 200 -3.47 21.85 -13.93
CA GLY A 200 -2.84 21.39 -12.70
C GLY A 200 -1.35 21.13 -12.84
N THR A 201 -0.76 20.74 -11.72
CA THR A 201 0.67 20.47 -11.58
C THR A 201 0.98 19.01 -11.18
N VAL A 202 -0.03 18.28 -10.69
CA VAL A 202 0.09 16.90 -10.24
C VAL A 202 -0.03 15.95 -11.42
N THR A 203 0.98 15.11 -11.61
CA THR A 203 1.10 14.16 -12.73
C THR A 203 1.25 12.73 -12.26
N ALA A 204 1.20 11.77 -13.15
CA ALA A 204 1.47 10.37 -12.83
C ALA A 204 2.89 10.13 -12.25
N ALA A 205 3.86 10.99 -12.55
CA ALA A 205 5.24 10.83 -12.07
C ALA A 205 5.48 11.48 -10.70
N ASN A 206 4.77 12.56 -10.35
CA ASN A 206 4.88 13.21 -9.05
C ASN A 206 3.74 12.84 -8.10
N SER A 207 3.01 11.75 -8.41
CA SER A 207 1.98 11.12 -7.58
C SER A 207 2.43 9.72 -7.16
N SER A 208 1.80 9.17 -6.11
CA SER A 208 1.94 7.76 -5.77
C SER A 208 1.34 6.87 -6.85
N SER A 209 1.99 5.75 -7.12
CA SER A 209 1.51 4.77 -8.09
C SER A 209 0.49 3.81 -7.47
N ILE A 210 -0.28 3.17 -8.35
CA ILE A 210 -1.05 1.97 -8.00
C ILE A 210 -0.05 0.83 -7.93
N SER A 211 0.15 0.27 -6.73
CA SER A 211 1.21 -0.71 -6.48
C SER A 211 0.72 -1.82 -5.55
N ASP A 212 1.33 -2.99 -5.71
CA ASP A 212 1.19 -4.11 -4.80
C ASP A 212 2.43 -4.16 -3.92
N GLY A 213 2.27 -4.49 -2.64
CA GLY A 213 3.41 -4.59 -1.74
C GLY A 213 3.05 -5.09 -0.35
N ALA A 214 4.08 -5.55 0.34
CA ALA A 214 4.00 -5.91 1.75
C ALA A 214 5.30 -5.57 2.45
N ALA A 215 5.19 -5.13 3.70
CA ALA A 215 6.33 -4.88 4.57
C ALA A 215 6.01 -5.31 6.00
N ALA A 216 7.01 -5.84 6.70
CA ALA A 216 6.87 -6.27 8.07
C ALA A 216 8.09 -5.89 8.91
N LEU A 217 7.83 -5.47 10.13
CA LEU A 217 8.80 -5.13 11.16
C LEU A 217 8.64 -6.09 12.32
N VAL A 218 9.73 -6.66 12.83
CA VAL A 218 9.75 -7.33 14.14
C VAL A 218 10.11 -6.29 15.17
N MET A 219 9.26 -6.11 16.17
CA MET A 219 9.40 -5.15 17.25
C MET A 219 9.44 -5.90 18.59
N MET A 220 10.36 -5.53 19.46
CA MET A 220 10.54 -6.21 20.74
C MET A 220 11.07 -5.26 21.81
N THR A 221 10.93 -5.66 23.09
CA THR A 221 11.50 -4.96 24.26
C THR A 221 12.97 -5.26 24.42
#